data_fd3f29b8d986ed8eb3f8a01fa5b6018a
#
_entry.id   fd3f29b8d986ed8eb3f8a01fa5b6018a
#
_cell.length_a   1.000
_cell.length_b   1.000
_cell.length_c   1.000
_cell.angle_alpha   90.00
_cell.angle_beta   90.00
_cell.angle_gamma   90.00
#
_symmetry.space_group_name_H-M   'P 1'
#
loop_
_entity.id
_entity.type
_entity.pdbx_description
1 polymer ?
#
loop_
_entity_poly.entity_id
_entity_poly.type
_entity_poly.pdbx_seq_one_letter_code
_entity_poly.pdbx_strand_id
1 'polypeptide(L)'
;MNRACLLLFAAVALRGQSAQEIAQRVQDRARSQSEHYTGTLQVSDSNKKITEKRWTFDRIGTHGDSKAILRFTAPAEIKGVALLIVNHPDRASDQWMWTPALERDRRIALQDRSARFFGTDFSFEDLEERDVDQFDYKLLGEEMYEETPCWKLESRPKQKKASQYTVSQLWIRKENYVILRIDHYKKDKLTRRINYSDIEKIQEIWTPRTLEVADIARKSRTVLRVDNLRYNTQVQDSEFTIEALRHAR
;
A
#
# COMPACT_ATOMS: atom_id res chain seq x y z
N MET A 1 -64.45 -24.91 16.54
CA MET A 1 -63.38 -25.12 15.55
C MET A 1 -62.43 -23.93 15.59
N ASN A 2 -61.38 -24.04 16.42
CA ASN A 2 -60.37 -22.97 16.58
C ASN A 2 -59.21 -23.23 15.61
N ARG A 3 -59.02 -22.33 14.66
CA ARG A 3 -57.83 -22.29 13.79
C ARG A 3 -56.76 -21.44 14.45
N ALA A 4 -55.77 -22.07 15.04
CA ALA A 4 -54.56 -21.38 15.51
C ALA A 4 -53.65 -21.03 14.27
N CYS A 5 -53.49 -19.74 14.02
CA CYS A 5 -52.60 -19.25 13.01
C CYS A 5 -51.16 -19.19 13.59
N LEU A 6 -50.29 -20.12 13.19
CA LEU A 6 -48.87 -20.10 13.54
C LEU A 6 -48.17 -19.07 12.67
N LEU A 7 -47.78 -17.92 13.25
CA LEU A 7 -46.89 -16.95 12.63
C LEU A 7 -45.45 -17.45 12.79
N LEU A 8 -44.87 -17.95 11.68
CA LEU A 8 -43.42 -18.22 11.59
C LEU A 8 -42.69 -16.88 11.48
N PHE A 9 -42.04 -16.45 12.56
CA PHE A 9 -41.02 -15.37 12.49
C PHE A 9 -39.76 -15.97 11.89
N ALA A 10 -39.48 -15.66 10.62
CA ALA A 10 -38.19 -15.89 10.00
C ALA A 10 -37.20 -14.86 10.57
N ALA A 11 -36.35 -15.30 11.49
CA ALA A 11 -35.22 -14.50 11.95
C ALA A 11 -34.23 -14.35 10.80
N VAL A 12 -34.23 -13.22 10.13
CA VAL A 12 -33.17 -12.82 9.20
C VAL A 12 -31.94 -12.55 10.06
N ALA A 13 -31.05 -13.53 10.16
CA ALA A 13 -29.75 -13.30 10.75
C ALA A 13 -29.00 -12.30 9.86
N LEU A 14 -28.86 -11.05 10.33
CA LEU A 14 -27.91 -10.09 9.76
C LEU A 14 -26.52 -10.72 9.89
N ARG A 15 -26.04 -11.39 8.85
CA ARG A 15 -24.63 -11.83 8.75
C ARG A 15 -23.80 -10.55 8.62
N GLY A 16 -23.07 -10.20 9.66
CA GLY A 16 -22.03 -9.19 9.57
C GLY A 16 -21.03 -9.57 8.46
N GLN A 17 -20.45 -8.56 7.81
CA GLN A 17 -19.43 -8.78 6.79
C GLN A 17 -18.24 -9.56 7.36
N SER A 18 -17.75 -10.54 6.61
CA SER A 18 -16.54 -11.26 6.97
C SER A 18 -15.29 -10.39 6.79
N ALA A 19 -14.20 -10.70 7.48
CA ALA A 19 -12.93 -10.01 7.33
C ALA A 19 -12.40 -10.03 5.90
N GLN A 20 -12.61 -11.15 5.19
CA GLN A 20 -12.22 -11.31 3.80
C GLN A 20 -13.04 -10.40 2.87
N GLU A 21 -14.35 -10.30 3.08
CA GLU A 21 -15.22 -9.40 2.31
C GLU A 21 -14.85 -7.93 2.53
N ILE A 22 -14.53 -7.54 3.77
CA ILE A 22 -14.08 -6.16 4.06
C ILE A 22 -12.76 -5.89 3.33
N ALA A 23 -11.79 -6.79 3.40
CA ALA A 23 -10.51 -6.66 2.71
C ALA A 23 -10.69 -6.60 1.17
N GLN A 24 -11.59 -7.40 0.62
CA GLN A 24 -11.94 -7.36 -0.80
C GLN A 24 -12.51 -5.99 -1.21
N ARG A 25 -13.42 -5.42 -0.39
CA ARG A 25 -13.97 -4.08 -0.62
C ARG A 25 -12.90 -3.00 -0.59
N VAL A 26 -11.90 -3.12 0.31
CA VAL A 26 -10.74 -2.22 0.32
C VAL A 26 -10.00 -2.25 -1.02
N GLN A 27 -9.76 -3.44 -1.58
CA GLN A 27 -9.09 -3.60 -2.86
C GLN A 27 -9.95 -3.07 -4.02
N ASP A 28 -11.22 -3.47 -4.08
CA ASP A 28 -12.13 -3.12 -5.19
C ASP A 28 -12.37 -1.62 -5.31
N ARG A 29 -12.46 -0.88 -4.16
CA ARG A 29 -12.67 0.57 -4.20
C ARG A 29 -11.53 1.35 -4.85
N ALA A 30 -10.31 0.81 -4.80
CA ALA A 30 -9.10 1.45 -5.33
C ALA A 30 -8.76 0.97 -6.77
N ARG A 31 -9.64 0.18 -7.39
CA ARG A 31 -9.37 -0.40 -8.70
C ARG A 31 -9.30 0.68 -9.78
N SER A 32 -8.16 0.74 -10.46
CA SER A 32 -7.92 1.58 -11.64
C SER A 32 -6.97 0.86 -12.60
N GLN A 33 -7.09 1.12 -13.90
CA GLN A 33 -6.25 0.49 -14.92
C GLN A 33 -4.84 1.08 -14.95
N SER A 34 -4.69 2.32 -14.56
CA SER A 34 -3.40 2.99 -14.43
C SER A 34 -3.46 4.07 -13.36
N GLU A 35 -2.30 4.48 -12.90
CA GLU A 35 -2.13 5.54 -11.92
C GLU A 35 -0.86 6.32 -12.22
N HIS A 36 -0.93 7.63 -12.12
CA HIS A 36 0.22 8.52 -12.20
C HIS A 36 0.16 9.56 -11.10
N TYR A 37 1.26 9.81 -10.41
CA TYR A 37 1.38 10.93 -9.48
C TYR A 37 2.82 11.42 -9.31
N THR A 38 2.95 12.63 -8.80
CA THR A 38 4.20 13.15 -8.24
C THR A 38 4.15 13.10 -6.73
N GLY A 39 5.25 12.69 -6.09
CA GLY A 39 5.32 12.58 -4.65
C GLY A 39 6.42 13.47 -4.07
N THR A 40 6.07 14.21 -3.00
CA THR A 40 7.01 14.92 -2.15
C THR A 40 7.16 14.18 -0.84
N LEU A 41 8.38 13.76 -0.49
CA LEU A 41 8.69 13.02 0.73
C LEU A 41 9.51 13.90 1.68
N GLN A 42 8.99 14.07 2.89
CA GLN A 42 9.74 14.67 4.00
C GLN A 42 10.18 13.56 4.95
N VAL A 43 11.48 13.33 5.01
CA VAL A 43 12.09 12.31 5.89
C VAL A 43 12.65 12.99 7.12
N SER A 44 12.13 12.66 8.30
CA SER A 44 12.62 13.13 9.60
C SER A 44 13.35 12.01 10.32
N ASP A 45 14.62 12.19 10.62
CA ASP A 45 15.39 11.21 11.40
C ASP A 45 15.14 11.34 12.92
N SER A 46 15.82 10.51 13.72
CA SER A 46 15.73 10.52 15.19
C SER A 46 16.16 11.86 15.82
N ASN A 47 16.99 12.64 15.14
CA ASN A 47 17.46 13.96 15.58
C ASN A 47 16.56 15.10 15.06
N LYS A 48 15.40 14.75 14.45
CA LYS A 48 14.46 15.68 13.82
C LYS A 48 15.05 16.46 12.64
N LYS A 49 16.17 16.00 12.07
CA LYS A 49 16.69 16.56 10.82
C LYS A 49 15.75 16.15 9.69
N ILE A 50 15.28 17.13 8.93
CA ILE A 50 14.37 16.92 7.80
C ILE A 50 15.17 16.96 6.49
N THR A 51 14.92 15.97 5.64
CA THR A 51 15.39 15.95 4.24
C THR A 51 14.19 15.77 3.32
N GLU A 52 14.21 16.48 2.19
CA GLU A 52 13.15 16.36 1.18
C GLU A 52 13.63 15.54 -0.01
N LYS A 53 12.73 14.72 -0.54
CA LYS A 53 12.92 13.97 -1.77
C LYS A 53 11.67 14.13 -2.62
N ARG A 54 11.82 13.95 -3.94
CA ARG A 54 10.68 13.94 -4.86
C ARG A 54 10.80 12.77 -5.81
N TRP A 55 9.65 12.21 -6.19
CA TRP A 55 9.58 11.15 -7.17
C TRP A 55 8.37 11.31 -8.10
N THR A 56 8.40 10.59 -9.20
CA THR A 56 7.21 10.24 -9.98
C THR A 56 6.87 8.78 -9.74
N PHE A 57 5.59 8.47 -9.81
CA PHE A 57 5.07 7.10 -9.75
C PHE A 57 4.11 6.89 -10.90
N ASP A 58 4.32 5.81 -11.63
CA ASP A 58 3.47 5.34 -12.71
C ASP A 58 3.13 3.87 -12.48
N ARG A 59 1.86 3.49 -12.69
CA ARG A 59 1.40 2.10 -12.62
C ARG A 59 0.47 1.78 -13.80
N ILE A 60 0.59 0.57 -14.32
CA ILE A 60 -0.34 -0.05 -15.25
C ILE A 60 -0.81 -1.39 -14.69
N GLY A 61 -2.04 -1.80 -15.04
CA GLY A 61 -2.67 -3.01 -14.50
C GLY A 61 -3.34 -2.78 -13.16
N THR A 62 -3.84 -3.82 -12.55
CA THR A 62 -4.56 -3.78 -11.28
C THR A 62 -4.10 -4.89 -10.37
N HIS A 63 -4.56 -4.86 -9.12
CA HIS A 63 -4.15 -5.72 -8.01
C HIS A 63 -3.75 -7.14 -8.41
N GLY A 64 -2.54 -7.52 -8.04
CA GLY A 64 -1.96 -8.83 -8.31
C GLY A 64 -1.39 -9.00 -9.73
N ASP A 65 -1.84 -8.20 -10.71
CA ASP A 65 -1.32 -8.22 -12.08
C ASP A 65 -1.08 -6.78 -12.54
N SER A 66 -0.01 -6.19 -12.03
CA SER A 66 0.34 -4.80 -12.29
C SER A 66 1.84 -4.60 -12.40
N LYS A 67 2.23 -3.51 -13.05
CA LYS A 67 3.62 -3.03 -13.12
C LYS A 67 3.66 -1.59 -12.67
N ALA A 68 4.66 -1.23 -11.88
CA ALA A 68 4.86 0.14 -11.43
C ALA A 68 6.30 0.58 -11.59
N ILE A 69 6.51 1.85 -11.93
CA ILE A 69 7.82 2.50 -11.89
C ILE A 69 7.75 3.69 -10.96
N LEU A 70 8.68 3.72 -10.02
CA LEU A 70 8.95 4.84 -9.16
C LEU A 70 10.31 5.42 -9.54
N ARG A 71 10.41 6.74 -9.74
CA ARG A 71 11.65 7.41 -10.13
C ARG A 71 11.88 8.67 -9.31
N PHE A 72 13.03 8.78 -8.64
CA PHE A 72 13.41 10.00 -7.96
C PHE A 72 13.73 11.12 -8.95
N THR A 73 13.16 12.29 -8.68
CA THR A 73 13.42 13.54 -9.44
C THR A 73 14.26 14.54 -8.66
N ALA A 74 14.32 14.40 -7.34
CA ALA A 74 15.15 15.22 -6.43
C ALA A 74 15.43 14.44 -5.14
N PRO A 75 16.52 14.74 -4.41
CA PRO A 75 17.59 15.69 -4.75
C PRO A 75 18.56 15.16 -5.82
N ALA A 76 19.52 15.94 -6.21
CA ALA A 76 20.46 15.64 -7.30
C ALA A 76 21.23 14.31 -7.11
N GLU A 77 21.58 13.97 -5.86
CA GLU A 77 22.37 12.79 -5.50
C GLU A 77 21.66 11.46 -5.82
N ILE A 78 20.34 11.48 -5.86
CA ILE A 78 19.52 10.29 -6.17
C ILE A 78 18.61 10.49 -7.38
N LYS A 79 18.73 11.62 -8.08
CA LYS A 79 17.93 11.90 -9.28
C LYS A 79 18.17 10.82 -10.33
N GLY A 80 17.06 10.28 -10.88
CA GLY A 80 17.08 9.23 -11.88
C GLY A 80 17.19 7.81 -11.31
N VAL A 81 17.44 7.65 -10.00
CA VAL A 81 17.25 6.32 -9.37
C VAL A 81 15.81 5.89 -9.58
N ALA A 82 15.62 4.67 -10.09
CA ALA A 82 14.29 4.15 -10.39
C ALA A 82 14.11 2.72 -9.91
N LEU A 83 12.88 2.38 -9.56
CA LEU A 83 12.46 1.04 -9.15
C LEU A 83 11.30 0.60 -10.05
N LEU A 84 11.48 -0.52 -10.74
CA LEU A 84 10.42 -1.26 -11.41
C LEU A 84 9.91 -2.34 -10.47
N ILE A 85 8.61 -2.41 -10.27
CA ILE A 85 7.92 -3.45 -9.52
C ILE A 85 6.98 -4.15 -10.49
N VAL A 86 7.07 -5.47 -10.60
CA VAL A 86 6.16 -6.31 -11.37
C VAL A 86 5.45 -7.23 -10.39
N ASN A 87 4.17 -6.97 -10.15
CA ASN A 87 3.33 -7.78 -9.27
C ASN A 87 2.80 -8.99 -10.04
N HIS A 88 2.65 -10.10 -9.33
CA HIS A 88 2.14 -11.36 -9.87
C HIS A 88 1.05 -11.92 -8.96
N PRO A 89 -0.04 -12.47 -9.51
CA PRO A 89 -1.16 -12.96 -8.70
C PRO A 89 -0.82 -14.22 -7.88
N ASP A 90 0.13 -15.03 -8.34
CA ASP A 90 0.43 -16.36 -7.82
C ASP A 90 1.76 -16.48 -7.07
N ARG A 91 2.60 -15.44 -7.12
CA ARG A 91 3.92 -15.43 -6.48
C ARG A 91 4.32 -14.03 -6.01
N ALA A 92 5.45 -13.94 -5.33
CA ALA A 92 6.04 -12.67 -4.94
C ALA A 92 6.37 -11.81 -6.18
N SER A 93 6.25 -10.49 -6.04
CA SER A 93 6.60 -9.51 -7.07
C SER A 93 8.06 -9.64 -7.51
N ASP A 94 8.40 -9.18 -8.70
CA ASP A 94 9.78 -8.96 -9.10
C ASP A 94 10.11 -7.46 -8.97
N GLN A 95 11.33 -7.16 -8.54
CA GLN A 95 11.77 -5.77 -8.41
C GLN A 95 13.15 -5.59 -9.01
N TRP A 96 13.32 -4.54 -9.82
CA TRP A 96 14.59 -4.12 -10.40
C TRP A 96 14.83 -2.64 -10.12
N MET A 97 16.03 -2.32 -9.70
CA MET A 97 16.44 -0.97 -9.39
C MET A 97 17.52 -0.50 -10.35
N TRP A 98 17.33 0.67 -10.94
CA TRP A 98 18.34 1.40 -11.70
C TRP A 98 19.02 2.45 -10.83
N THR A 99 20.34 2.49 -10.86
CA THR A 99 21.14 3.51 -10.16
C THR A 99 22.05 4.22 -11.17
N PRO A 100 21.72 5.45 -11.58
CA PRO A 100 22.48 6.19 -12.61
C PRO A 100 23.97 6.33 -12.29
N ALA A 101 24.32 6.66 -11.04
CA ALA A 101 25.72 6.80 -10.63
C ALA A 101 26.58 5.54 -10.78
N LEU A 102 25.94 4.37 -10.88
CA LEU A 102 26.60 3.08 -11.08
C LEU A 102 26.38 2.54 -12.50
N GLU A 103 25.58 3.22 -13.32
CA GLU A 103 25.12 2.79 -14.64
C GLU A 103 24.68 1.32 -14.66
N ARG A 104 23.97 0.91 -13.57
CA ARG A 104 23.65 -0.50 -13.33
C ARG A 104 22.22 -0.68 -12.89
N ASP A 105 21.55 -1.66 -13.49
CA ASP A 105 20.33 -2.25 -12.96
C ASP A 105 20.65 -3.47 -12.08
N ARG A 106 19.90 -3.60 -10.99
CA ARG A 106 20.03 -4.71 -10.03
C ARG A 106 18.66 -5.26 -9.69
N ARG A 107 18.49 -6.56 -9.76
CA ARG A 107 17.32 -7.23 -9.19
C ARG A 107 17.40 -7.21 -7.67
N ILE A 108 16.29 -6.84 -7.03
CA ILE A 108 16.17 -6.86 -5.56
C ILE A 108 15.75 -8.26 -5.15
N ALA A 109 16.62 -8.97 -4.46
CA ALA A 109 16.32 -10.30 -3.95
C ALA A 109 15.26 -10.25 -2.83
N LEU A 110 14.53 -11.34 -2.62
CA LEU A 110 13.46 -11.40 -1.61
C LEU A 110 13.94 -11.05 -0.19
N GLN A 111 15.14 -11.53 0.18
CA GLN A 111 15.74 -11.24 1.47
C GLN A 111 16.13 -9.77 1.67
N ASP A 112 16.34 -9.02 0.58
CA ASP A 112 16.73 -7.61 0.62
C ASP A 112 15.52 -6.67 0.70
N ARG A 113 14.29 -7.16 0.56
CA ARG A 113 13.07 -6.32 0.50
C ARG A 113 12.71 -5.64 1.81
N SER A 114 13.25 -6.11 2.92
CA SER A 114 13.14 -5.44 4.21
C SER A 114 14.04 -4.21 4.35
N ALA A 115 15.00 -4.03 3.42
CA ALA A 115 15.87 -2.86 3.42
C ALA A 115 15.08 -1.58 3.10
N ARG A 116 15.57 -0.46 3.65
CA ARG A 116 14.98 0.87 3.41
C ARG A 116 15.25 1.33 1.98
N PHE A 117 14.24 1.92 1.36
CA PHE A 117 14.35 2.52 0.05
C PHE A 117 14.94 3.93 0.13
N PHE A 118 16.20 4.08 -0.26
CA PHE A 118 16.94 5.35 -0.33
C PHE A 118 16.76 6.28 0.87
N GLY A 119 16.89 5.71 2.08
CA GLY A 119 16.84 6.48 3.32
C GLY A 119 15.46 6.95 3.74
N THR A 120 14.41 6.63 2.99
CA THR A 120 13.01 6.78 3.44
C THR A 120 12.66 5.73 4.48
N ASP A 121 11.53 5.84 5.17
CA ASP A 121 11.04 4.79 6.06
C ASP A 121 10.21 3.73 5.34
N PHE A 122 10.02 3.84 4.04
CA PHE A 122 9.55 2.76 3.19
C PHE A 122 10.64 1.70 3.02
N SER A 123 10.29 0.43 3.12
CA SER A 123 11.10 -0.67 2.61
C SER A 123 10.72 -0.99 1.17
N PHE A 124 11.51 -1.80 0.48
CA PHE A 124 11.14 -2.29 -0.84
C PHE A 124 9.81 -3.07 -0.83
N GLU A 125 9.52 -3.80 0.26
CA GLU A 125 8.24 -4.51 0.42
C GLU A 125 7.05 -3.55 0.58
N ASP A 126 7.21 -2.41 1.28
CA ASP A 126 6.12 -1.45 1.47
C ASP A 126 5.71 -0.73 0.17
N LEU A 127 6.55 -0.78 -0.85
CA LEU A 127 6.27 -0.23 -2.18
C LEU A 127 5.55 -1.22 -3.11
N GLU A 128 5.41 -2.49 -2.69
CA GLU A 128 4.63 -3.48 -3.43
C GLU A 128 3.13 -3.20 -3.28
N GLU A 129 2.38 -3.52 -4.33
CA GLU A 129 0.93 -3.52 -4.24
C GLU A 129 0.45 -4.63 -3.29
N ARG A 130 -0.50 -4.29 -2.43
CA ARG A 130 -1.08 -5.25 -1.49
C ARG A 130 -2.25 -5.96 -2.15
N ASP A 131 -2.04 -7.20 -2.55
CA ASP A 131 -3.08 -8.07 -3.09
C ASP A 131 -3.78 -8.84 -1.96
N VAL A 132 -5.11 -8.76 -1.90
CA VAL A 132 -5.93 -9.37 -0.87
C VAL A 132 -5.76 -10.89 -0.82
N ASP A 133 -5.55 -11.53 -1.96
CA ASP A 133 -5.43 -12.99 -2.05
C ASP A 133 -4.12 -13.54 -1.47
N GLN A 134 -3.15 -12.67 -1.20
CA GLN A 134 -1.87 -13.05 -0.59
C GLN A 134 -1.90 -13.07 0.94
N PHE A 135 -3.05 -12.76 1.57
CA PHE A 135 -3.18 -12.68 3.02
C PHE A 135 -4.40 -13.43 3.53
N ASP A 136 -4.31 -13.90 4.77
CA ASP A 136 -5.44 -14.37 5.57
C ASP A 136 -5.89 -13.22 6.49
N TYR A 137 -7.22 -13.04 6.62
CA TYR A 137 -7.79 -11.95 7.39
C TYR A 137 -8.65 -12.45 8.55
N LYS A 138 -8.59 -11.73 9.66
CA LYS A 138 -9.43 -11.95 10.84
C LYS A 138 -10.02 -10.62 11.31
N LEU A 139 -11.32 -10.55 11.51
CA LEU A 139 -11.96 -9.40 12.15
C LEU A 139 -11.64 -9.42 13.65
N LEU A 140 -10.98 -8.38 14.14
CA LEU A 140 -10.70 -8.18 15.56
C LEU A 140 -11.84 -7.46 16.28
N GLY A 141 -12.64 -6.70 15.55
CA GLY A 141 -13.76 -5.94 16.07
C GLY A 141 -13.96 -4.62 15.34
N GLU A 142 -14.69 -3.74 15.98
CA GLU A 142 -14.96 -2.39 15.51
C GLU A 142 -14.49 -1.41 16.59
N GLU A 143 -13.82 -0.36 16.16
CA GLU A 143 -13.36 0.69 17.08
C GLU A 143 -13.35 2.08 16.41
N MET A 144 -13.35 3.12 17.20
CA MET A 144 -13.14 4.48 16.71
C MET A 144 -11.64 4.72 16.51
N TYR A 145 -11.26 5.24 15.34
CA TYR A 145 -9.93 5.76 15.06
C TYR A 145 -10.04 7.24 14.69
N GLU A 146 -9.48 8.13 15.52
CA GLU A 146 -9.58 9.60 15.33
C GLU A 146 -11.03 10.03 14.99
N GLU A 147 -11.99 9.67 15.86
CA GLU A 147 -13.42 9.96 15.72
C GLU A 147 -14.12 9.31 14.50
N THR A 148 -13.42 8.42 13.79
CA THR A 148 -13.96 7.72 12.62
C THR A 148 -14.28 6.27 12.95
N PRO A 149 -15.52 5.78 12.70
CA PRO A 149 -15.88 4.38 12.88
C PRO A 149 -15.10 3.47 11.91
N CYS A 150 -14.38 2.49 12.45
CA CYS A 150 -13.56 1.58 11.69
C CYS A 150 -13.86 0.11 12.01
N TRP A 151 -13.67 -0.76 11.01
CA TRP A 151 -13.35 -2.15 11.29
C TRP A 151 -11.86 -2.26 11.58
N LYS A 152 -11.52 -3.11 12.55
CA LYS A 152 -10.13 -3.50 12.81
C LYS A 152 -9.90 -4.92 12.35
N LEU A 153 -9.03 -5.09 11.39
CA LEU A 153 -8.64 -6.40 10.85
C LEU A 153 -7.22 -6.76 11.28
N GLU A 154 -7.02 -8.04 11.57
CA GLU A 154 -5.70 -8.66 11.56
C GLU A 154 -5.47 -9.26 10.16
N SER A 155 -4.28 -9.13 9.64
CA SER A 155 -3.86 -9.69 8.38
C SER A 155 -2.54 -10.43 8.54
N ARG A 156 -2.46 -11.67 8.03
CA ARG A 156 -1.27 -12.52 8.04
C ARG A 156 -0.89 -12.89 6.61
N PRO A 157 0.39 -12.75 6.22
CA PRO A 157 0.81 -13.20 4.90
C PRO A 157 0.66 -14.72 4.78
N LYS A 158 0.10 -15.17 3.65
CA LYS A 158 0.04 -16.59 3.31
C LYS A 158 1.45 -17.14 3.03
N GLN A 159 1.61 -18.45 3.09
CA GLN A 159 2.92 -19.12 2.96
C GLN A 159 3.70 -18.75 1.68
N LYS A 160 2.99 -18.46 0.58
CA LYS A 160 3.58 -18.05 -0.71
C LYS A 160 4.04 -16.59 -0.74
N LYS A 161 3.59 -15.75 0.20
CA LYS A 161 3.97 -14.34 0.31
C LYS A 161 5.23 -14.21 1.17
N ALA A 162 6.35 -13.92 0.54
CA ALA A 162 7.55 -13.55 1.27
C ALA A 162 7.33 -12.15 1.89
N SER A 163 7.23 -12.09 3.22
CA SER A 163 7.04 -10.85 3.95
C SER A 163 7.97 -10.77 5.15
N GLN A 164 8.47 -9.56 5.43
CA GLN A 164 9.20 -9.28 6.68
C GLN A 164 8.25 -9.19 7.88
N TYR A 165 6.97 -8.97 7.63
CA TYR A 165 5.95 -8.79 8.66
C TYR A 165 5.25 -10.11 8.94
N THR A 166 5.12 -10.44 10.23
CA THR A 166 4.38 -11.66 10.64
C THR A 166 2.89 -11.41 10.76
N VAL A 167 2.52 -10.19 11.13
CA VAL A 167 1.13 -9.74 11.32
C VAL A 167 1.04 -8.27 10.95
N SER A 168 -0.10 -7.87 10.42
CA SER A 168 -0.48 -6.46 10.29
C SER A 168 -1.88 -6.25 10.87
N GLN A 169 -2.09 -5.12 11.54
CA GLN A 169 -3.42 -4.67 11.98
C GLN A 169 -3.82 -3.47 11.11
N LEU A 170 -5.04 -3.51 10.60
CA LEU A 170 -5.58 -2.51 9.68
C LEU A 170 -6.81 -1.86 10.30
N TRP A 171 -6.87 -0.52 10.27
CA TRP A 171 -8.06 0.25 10.58
C TRP A 171 -8.70 0.72 9.29
N ILE A 172 -9.89 0.24 9.01
CA ILE A 172 -10.60 0.45 7.74
C ILE A 172 -11.86 1.24 8.03
N ARG A 173 -11.96 2.43 7.43
CA ARG A 173 -13.11 3.33 7.57
C ARG A 173 -14.38 2.64 7.03
N LYS A 174 -15.43 2.59 7.85
CA LYS A 174 -16.68 1.89 7.50
C LYS A 174 -17.43 2.54 6.34
N GLU A 175 -17.37 3.84 6.21
CA GLU A 175 -18.11 4.59 5.21
C GLU A 175 -17.69 4.25 3.78
N ASN A 176 -16.39 4.08 3.54
CA ASN A 176 -15.83 4.03 2.18
C ASN A 176 -14.67 3.04 2.01
N TYR A 177 -14.42 2.17 2.98
CA TYR A 177 -13.38 1.14 2.96
C TYR A 177 -11.95 1.66 2.77
N VAL A 178 -11.69 2.95 3.05
CA VAL A 178 -10.31 3.47 3.05
C VAL A 178 -9.57 2.98 4.28
N ILE A 179 -8.36 2.49 4.10
CA ILE A 179 -7.45 2.19 5.21
C ILE A 179 -6.98 3.53 5.79
N LEU A 180 -7.13 3.73 7.09
CA LEU A 180 -6.65 4.91 7.81
C LEU A 180 -5.31 4.65 8.48
N ARG A 181 -5.06 3.41 8.90
CA ARG A 181 -3.84 3.02 9.58
C ARG A 181 -3.51 1.56 9.34
N ILE A 182 -2.21 1.27 9.23
CA ILE A 182 -1.65 -0.08 9.28
C ILE A 182 -0.53 -0.11 10.32
N ASP A 183 -0.62 -1.03 11.26
CA ASP A 183 0.46 -1.36 12.19
C ASP A 183 1.08 -2.70 11.78
N HIS A 184 2.36 -2.68 11.41
CA HIS A 184 3.11 -3.86 11.01
C HIS A 184 3.95 -4.41 12.15
N TYR A 185 3.81 -5.70 12.41
CA TYR A 185 4.52 -6.41 13.46
C TYR A 185 5.52 -7.42 12.89
N LYS A 186 6.67 -7.49 13.51
CA LYS A 186 7.66 -8.57 13.31
C LYS A 186 7.72 -9.37 14.59
N LYS A 187 7.23 -10.61 14.56
CA LYS A 187 6.87 -11.35 15.78
C LYS A 187 5.83 -10.51 16.55
N ASP A 188 6.02 -10.26 17.82
CA ASP A 188 5.09 -9.48 18.65
C ASP A 188 5.47 -7.99 18.78
N LYS A 189 6.47 -7.53 18.01
CA LYS A 189 7.00 -6.18 18.09
C LYS A 189 6.44 -5.31 16.98
N LEU A 190 5.77 -4.20 17.32
CA LEU A 190 5.43 -3.16 16.37
C LEU A 190 6.73 -2.59 15.79
N THR A 191 6.91 -2.69 14.49
CA THR A 191 8.11 -2.24 13.78
C THR A 191 7.85 -1.03 12.91
N ARG A 192 6.68 -0.97 12.30
CA ARG A 192 6.31 0.12 11.39
C ARG A 192 4.84 0.46 11.54
N ARG A 193 4.53 1.74 11.41
CA ARG A 193 3.17 2.27 11.34
C ARG A 193 3.02 3.09 10.08
N ILE A 194 1.90 2.92 9.39
CA ILE A 194 1.52 3.74 8.25
C ILE A 194 0.17 4.36 8.58
N ASN A 195 0.10 5.70 8.56
CA ASN A 195 -1.14 6.46 8.68
C ASN A 195 -1.47 7.07 7.32
N TYR A 196 -2.76 7.09 6.99
CA TYR A 196 -3.30 7.64 5.76
C TYR A 196 -4.27 8.77 6.12
N SER A 197 -4.06 9.95 5.53
CA SER A 197 -4.87 11.14 5.78
C SER A 197 -5.14 11.95 4.51
N ASP A 198 -5.81 13.09 4.64
CA ASP A 198 -6.20 13.96 3.55
C ASP A 198 -6.95 13.18 2.46
N ILE A 199 -8.02 12.47 2.89
CA ILE A 199 -8.77 11.56 2.04
C ILE A 199 -9.76 12.36 1.22
N GLU A 200 -9.60 12.31 -0.10
CA GLU A 200 -10.49 12.96 -1.06
C GLU A 200 -10.92 12.00 -2.17
N LYS A 201 -11.93 12.37 -2.93
CA LYS A 201 -12.43 11.59 -4.06
C LYS A 201 -11.86 12.12 -5.36
N ILE A 202 -11.02 11.33 -6.03
CA ILE A 202 -10.38 11.66 -7.30
C ILE A 202 -10.90 10.69 -8.36
N GLN A 203 -11.53 11.20 -9.42
CA GLN A 203 -12.11 10.37 -10.49
C GLN A 203 -12.92 9.19 -9.91
N GLU A 204 -13.81 9.47 -8.95
CA GLU A 204 -14.68 8.53 -8.24
C GLU A 204 -13.95 7.55 -7.28
N ILE A 205 -12.62 7.63 -7.12
CA ILE A 205 -11.84 6.80 -6.21
C ILE A 205 -11.49 7.57 -4.95
N TRP A 206 -11.92 7.09 -3.78
CA TRP A 206 -11.49 7.64 -2.49
C TRP A 206 -10.01 7.42 -2.27
N THR A 207 -9.24 8.48 -2.15
CA THR A 207 -7.78 8.45 -2.19
C THR A 207 -7.16 9.23 -1.04
N PRO A 208 -6.30 8.63 -0.23
CA PRO A 208 -5.46 9.37 0.71
C PRO A 208 -4.36 10.11 -0.04
N ARG A 209 -4.22 11.41 0.23
CA ARG A 209 -3.19 12.27 -0.36
C ARG A 209 -1.93 12.35 0.48
N THR A 210 -2.02 11.94 1.74
CA THR A 210 -0.88 11.93 2.65
C THR A 210 -0.72 10.55 3.27
N LEU A 211 0.49 10.03 3.20
CA LEU A 211 0.93 8.79 3.84
C LEU A 211 2.08 9.12 4.80
N GLU A 212 1.93 8.84 6.07
CA GLU A 212 3.01 8.92 7.04
C GLU A 212 3.48 7.51 7.41
N VAL A 213 4.74 7.21 7.16
CA VAL A 213 5.39 5.95 7.54
C VAL A 213 6.38 6.21 8.68
N ALA A 214 6.15 5.58 9.82
CA ALA A 214 7.02 5.66 10.99
C ALA A 214 7.77 4.33 11.20
N ASP A 215 9.09 4.38 11.26
CA ASP A 215 9.94 3.29 11.74
C ASP A 215 10.10 3.45 13.26
N ILE A 216 9.46 2.54 14.01
CA ILE A 216 9.35 2.63 15.48
C ILE A 216 10.70 2.46 16.16
N ALA A 217 11.53 1.54 15.67
CA ALA A 217 12.84 1.27 16.25
C ALA A 217 13.84 2.40 16.00
N ARG A 218 13.78 3.01 14.83
CA ARG A 218 14.66 4.12 14.43
C ARG A 218 14.19 5.47 14.95
N LYS A 219 12.94 5.59 15.40
CA LYS A 219 12.30 6.86 15.76
C LYS A 219 12.38 7.87 14.60
N SER A 220 12.25 7.39 13.37
CA SER A 220 12.23 8.18 12.15
C SER A 220 10.88 8.07 11.47
N ARG A 221 10.56 9.05 10.62
CA ARG A 221 9.32 9.03 9.85
C ARG A 221 9.51 9.66 8.48
N THR A 222 8.76 9.16 7.52
CA THR A 222 8.63 9.72 6.18
C THR A 222 7.18 10.09 5.95
N VAL A 223 6.94 11.35 5.57
CA VAL A 223 5.63 11.83 5.11
C VAL A 223 5.70 11.96 3.60
N LEU A 224 4.91 11.16 2.90
CA LEU A 224 4.68 11.28 1.46
C LEU A 224 3.41 12.10 1.23
N ARG A 225 3.51 13.16 0.45
CA ARG A 225 2.38 13.90 -0.12
C ARG A 225 2.27 13.57 -1.60
N VAL A 226 1.07 13.20 -2.01
CA VAL A 226 0.73 12.81 -3.38
C VAL A 226 0.13 14.01 -4.10
N ASP A 227 0.79 14.48 -5.16
CA ASP A 227 0.37 15.60 -5.98
C ASP A 227 0.10 15.13 -7.41
N ASN A 228 -0.70 15.89 -8.15
CA ASN A 228 -0.99 15.64 -9.56
C ASN A 228 -1.49 14.22 -9.88
N LEU A 229 -2.18 13.59 -8.93
CA LEU A 229 -2.67 12.23 -9.10
C LEU A 229 -3.74 12.16 -10.19
N ARG A 230 -3.57 11.18 -11.09
CA ARG A 230 -4.51 10.84 -12.15
C ARG A 230 -4.63 9.32 -12.24
N TYR A 231 -5.86 8.85 -12.35
CA TYR A 231 -6.19 7.46 -12.64
C TYR A 231 -6.60 7.29 -14.10
N ASN A 232 -6.50 6.06 -14.60
CA ASN A 232 -6.96 5.65 -15.92
C ASN A 232 -6.38 6.51 -17.07
N THR A 233 -5.14 6.95 -16.92
CA THR A 233 -4.38 7.62 -17.98
C THR A 233 -3.91 6.60 -19.02
N GLN A 234 -3.73 7.03 -20.26
CA GLN A 234 -3.13 6.19 -21.28
C GLN A 234 -1.64 6.01 -21.00
N VAL A 235 -1.23 4.77 -20.73
CA VAL A 235 0.15 4.33 -20.56
C VAL A 235 0.38 3.05 -21.37
N GLN A 236 1.61 2.84 -21.84
CA GLN A 236 1.96 1.66 -22.63
C GLN A 236 2.74 0.66 -21.77
N ASP A 237 2.51 -0.63 -21.96
CA ASP A 237 3.22 -1.69 -21.23
C ASP A 237 4.74 -1.63 -21.46
N SER A 238 5.16 -1.19 -22.65
CA SER A 238 6.60 -0.97 -22.99
C SER A 238 7.32 0.05 -22.09
N GLU A 239 6.58 0.88 -21.38
CA GLU A 239 7.12 1.86 -20.42
C GLU A 239 7.55 1.21 -19.10
N PHE A 240 7.10 -0.02 -18.83
CA PHE A 240 7.35 -0.77 -17.60
C PHE A 240 8.32 -1.94 -17.83
N THR A 241 9.46 -1.64 -18.45
CA THR A 241 10.53 -2.62 -18.74
C THR A 241 11.82 -2.22 -18.02
N ILE A 242 12.78 -3.16 -17.97
CA ILE A 242 14.11 -2.88 -17.40
C ILE A 242 14.84 -1.82 -18.23
N GLU A 243 14.67 -1.81 -19.55
CA GLU A 243 15.20 -0.77 -20.43
C GLU A 243 14.62 0.60 -20.10
N ALA A 244 13.30 0.68 -19.83
CA ALA A 244 12.64 1.92 -19.48
C ALA A 244 13.13 2.51 -18.13
N LEU A 245 13.68 1.67 -17.23
CA LEU A 245 14.29 2.17 -16.00
C LEU A 245 15.49 3.11 -16.27
N ARG A 246 16.24 2.87 -17.35
CA ARG A 246 17.47 3.61 -17.67
C ARG A 246 17.20 4.98 -18.26
N HIS A 247 16.02 5.18 -18.81
CA HIS A 247 15.65 6.42 -19.51
C HIS A 247 14.68 7.23 -18.66
N ALA A 248 15.05 8.47 -18.30
CA ALA A 248 14.11 9.44 -17.76
C ALA A 248 13.21 9.94 -18.91
N ARG A 249 11.92 10.08 -18.66
CA ARG A 249 11.03 10.86 -19.52
C ARG A 249 11.22 12.34 -19.32
#